data_96482082cd200ae6159f78ea65ecec15
#
_entry.id   96482082cd200ae6159f78ea65ecec15
#
_cell.length_a   1.000
_cell.length_b   1.000
_cell.length_c   1.000
_cell.angle_alpha   90.00
_cell.angle_beta   90.00
_cell.angle_gamma   90.00
#
_symmetry.space_group_name_H-M   'P 1'
#
loop_
_entity.id
_entity.type
_entity.pdbx_description
1 polymer ?
#
loop_
_entity_poly.entity_id
_entity_poly.type
_entity_poly.pdbx_seq_one_letter_code
_entity_poly.pdbx_strand_id
1 'polypeptide(L)'
;LKSKPFLILAGISGTGKSKLARLFAEAIGCNTKNGRFMLVPVRPDWSDSTELLGYKDMHNKFHPGVLTNFIKKAINDINRPYFFVLDEMNLARVEYYFSDILSIIESRKKDGDRIVTDPLLNKELLDENSFHEYGNLYIPENLYFIGTVNMDETTFPFSKKVLDRANVIEFSDVNLDYFVGDIEEITEKVLNNSFLKNEFLTLNDCLDYREIIDDVILVLKKLMMF
;
A
#
# COMPACT_ATOMS: atom_id res chain seq x y z
N LEU A 1 9.36 0.45 0.78
CA LEU A 1 8.40 0.94 -0.23
C LEU A 1 8.96 0.86 -1.65
N LYS A 2 10.28 1.03 -1.85
CA LYS A 2 10.89 0.91 -3.19
C LYS A 2 10.77 -0.49 -3.81
N SER A 3 10.81 -1.55 -3.00
CA SER A 3 10.70 -2.94 -3.51
C SER A 3 9.25 -3.38 -3.70
N LYS A 4 8.38 -3.00 -2.77
CA LYS A 4 6.95 -3.29 -2.80
C LYS A 4 6.16 -2.06 -2.36
N PRO A 5 5.04 -1.69 -3.02
CA PRO A 5 4.27 -0.50 -2.67
C PRO A 5 3.41 -0.69 -1.40
N PHE A 6 3.56 -1.81 -0.72
CA PHE A 6 2.82 -2.14 0.49
C PHE A 6 3.78 -2.42 1.66
N LEU A 7 3.61 -1.68 2.75
CA LEU A 7 4.37 -1.76 3.99
C LEU A 7 3.45 -2.09 5.15
N ILE A 8 3.85 -3.03 5.99
CA ILE A 8 3.16 -3.35 7.24
C ILE A 8 4.07 -2.94 8.41
N LEU A 9 3.53 -2.13 9.32
CA LEU A 9 4.15 -1.75 10.58
C LEU A 9 3.50 -2.59 11.69
N ALA A 10 4.19 -3.62 12.15
CA ALA A 10 3.69 -4.56 13.15
C ALA A 10 4.30 -4.28 14.52
N GLY A 11 3.61 -4.62 15.61
CA GLY A 11 4.14 -4.52 16.96
C GLY A 11 3.07 -4.29 18.00
N ILE A 12 3.49 -4.14 19.26
CA ILE A 12 2.61 -3.95 20.41
C ILE A 12 1.79 -2.66 20.26
N SER A 13 0.57 -2.65 20.83
CA SER A 13 -0.27 -1.45 20.85
C SER A 13 0.44 -0.29 21.56
N GLY A 14 0.24 0.94 21.09
CA GLY A 14 0.85 2.13 21.70
C GLY A 14 2.30 2.44 21.27
N THR A 15 2.95 1.65 20.42
CA THR A 15 4.34 1.89 19.94
C THR A 15 4.47 3.00 18.90
N GLY A 16 3.39 3.72 18.58
CA GLY A 16 3.43 4.89 17.69
C GLY A 16 3.43 4.58 16.19
N LYS A 17 3.06 3.36 15.76
CA LYS A 17 3.03 2.92 14.34
C LYS A 17 2.28 3.87 13.43
N SER A 18 1.05 4.24 13.77
CA SER A 18 0.21 5.16 12.98
C SER A 18 0.81 6.57 12.95
N LYS A 19 1.42 7.01 14.06
CA LYS A 19 2.15 8.28 14.13
C LYS A 19 3.37 8.27 13.22
N LEU A 20 4.13 7.17 13.20
CA LEU A 20 5.28 7.00 12.33
C LEU A 20 4.88 7.07 10.85
N ALA A 21 3.81 6.38 10.44
CA ALA A 21 3.30 6.44 9.08
C ALA A 21 2.95 7.88 8.67
N ARG A 22 2.31 8.62 9.56
CA ARG A 22 1.97 10.03 9.35
C ARG A 22 3.21 10.91 9.24
N LEU A 23 4.13 10.83 10.20
CA LEU A 23 5.36 11.66 10.22
C LEU A 23 6.23 11.37 8.99
N PHE A 24 6.33 10.11 8.58
CA PHE A 24 7.03 9.74 7.36
C PHE A 24 6.42 10.41 6.11
N ALA A 25 5.09 10.36 5.98
CA ALA A 25 4.40 11.01 4.87
C ALA A 25 4.58 12.55 4.92
N GLU A 26 4.43 13.17 6.10
CA GLU A 26 4.62 14.60 6.30
C GLU A 26 6.05 15.05 5.97
N ALA A 27 7.07 14.28 6.35
CA ALA A 27 8.47 14.59 6.06
C ALA A 27 8.77 14.69 4.55
N ILE A 28 7.98 14.02 3.70
CA ILE A 28 8.11 14.08 2.24
C ILE A 28 7.02 14.93 1.59
N GLY A 29 6.34 15.75 2.38
CA GLY A 29 5.35 16.72 1.94
C GLY A 29 3.97 16.14 1.64
N CYS A 30 3.62 14.94 2.16
CA CYS A 30 2.30 14.33 2.01
C CYS A 30 1.52 14.43 3.31
N ASN A 31 0.41 15.15 3.31
CA ASN A 31 -0.43 15.33 4.49
C ASN A 31 -1.92 15.33 4.13
N THR A 32 -2.78 15.38 5.15
CA THR A 32 -4.24 15.38 4.96
C THR A 32 -4.76 16.66 4.32
N LYS A 33 -4.09 17.79 4.52
CA LYS A 33 -4.50 19.11 3.96
C LYS A 33 -4.35 19.14 2.44
N ASN A 34 -3.26 18.56 1.92
CA ASN A 34 -3.05 18.49 0.47
C ASN A 34 -3.69 17.23 -0.16
N GLY A 35 -4.36 16.38 0.63
CA GLY A 35 -5.09 15.21 0.17
C GLY A 35 -4.21 14.04 -0.29
N ARG A 36 -2.89 14.05 -0.01
CA ARG A 36 -1.94 13.01 -0.41
C ARG A 36 -1.64 11.98 0.70
N PHE A 37 -2.21 12.18 1.87
CA PHE A 37 -2.20 11.23 2.98
C PHE A 37 -3.62 10.98 3.44
N MET A 38 -4.01 9.71 3.52
CA MET A 38 -5.29 9.28 4.06
C MET A 38 -5.06 8.15 5.06
N LEU A 39 -5.60 8.29 6.27
CA LEU A 39 -5.61 7.25 7.29
C LEU A 39 -7.04 6.80 7.47
N VAL A 40 -7.27 5.50 7.29
CA VAL A 40 -8.57 4.84 7.36
C VAL A 40 -8.51 3.80 8.49
N PRO A 41 -9.24 3.99 9.58
CA PRO A 41 -9.34 2.97 10.62
C PRO A 41 -10.16 1.78 10.09
N VAL A 42 -9.59 0.59 10.21
CA VAL A 42 -10.28 -0.65 9.86
C VAL A 42 -11.28 -0.99 10.94
N ARG A 43 -12.49 -1.41 10.56
CA ARG A 43 -13.53 -1.81 11.52
C ARG A 43 -13.67 -3.34 11.53
N PRO A 44 -14.00 -3.93 12.69
CA PRO A 44 -14.14 -5.38 12.84
C PRO A 44 -15.23 -6.01 11.95
N ASP A 45 -16.19 -5.22 11.51
CA ASP A 45 -17.33 -5.63 10.65
C ASP A 45 -16.99 -5.68 9.16
N TRP A 46 -15.78 -5.30 8.74
CA TRP A 46 -15.39 -5.36 7.35
C TRP A 46 -15.24 -6.81 6.88
N SER A 47 -16.10 -7.22 5.96
CA SER A 47 -16.16 -8.59 5.43
C SER A 47 -15.83 -8.69 3.93
N ASP A 48 -15.77 -7.56 3.23
CA ASP A 48 -15.50 -7.45 1.81
C ASP A 48 -14.87 -6.11 1.44
N SER A 49 -14.56 -5.89 0.16
CA SER A 49 -13.88 -4.69 -0.34
C SER A 49 -14.81 -3.47 -0.53
N THR A 50 -16.07 -3.56 -0.17
CA THR A 50 -17.10 -2.53 -0.45
C THR A 50 -16.74 -1.15 0.11
N GLU A 51 -16.29 -1.09 1.35
CA GLU A 51 -15.92 0.18 2.00
C GLU A 51 -14.73 0.87 1.29
N LEU A 52 -13.83 0.07 0.75
CA LEU A 52 -12.63 0.57 0.05
C LEU A 52 -12.91 0.89 -1.41
N LEU A 53 -13.54 -0.05 -2.14
CA LEU A 53 -13.73 0.06 -3.57
C LEU A 53 -15.07 0.68 -3.96
N GLY A 54 -16.10 0.45 -3.16
CA GLY A 54 -17.45 0.92 -3.45
C GLY A 54 -18.43 -0.19 -3.78
N TYR A 55 -19.67 0.19 -3.99
CA TYR A 55 -20.78 -0.73 -4.23
C TYR A 55 -21.79 -0.14 -5.19
N LYS A 56 -22.65 -1.00 -5.73
CA LYS A 56 -23.80 -0.65 -6.54
C LYS A 56 -25.07 -0.72 -5.68
N ASP A 57 -25.85 0.33 -5.66
CA ASP A 57 -27.08 0.37 -4.90
C ASP A 57 -28.25 -0.34 -5.61
N MET A 58 -29.42 -0.38 -4.96
CA MET A 58 -30.64 -1.01 -5.51
C MET A 58 -31.17 -0.31 -6.77
N HIS A 59 -30.74 0.92 -7.04
CA HIS A 59 -31.05 1.67 -8.24
C HIS A 59 -30.01 1.51 -9.34
N ASN A 60 -29.10 0.56 -9.19
CA ASN A 60 -27.99 0.30 -10.10
C ASN A 60 -26.99 1.47 -10.22
N LYS A 61 -26.94 2.39 -9.26
CA LYS A 61 -25.98 3.48 -9.21
C LYS A 61 -24.74 3.06 -8.41
N PHE A 62 -23.57 3.33 -8.96
CA PHE A 62 -22.30 3.07 -8.28
C PHE A 62 -21.98 4.16 -7.25
N HIS A 63 -21.57 3.75 -6.08
CA HIS A 63 -21.08 4.59 -5.00
C HIS A 63 -19.60 4.24 -4.76
N PRO A 64 -18.67 5.14 -5.13
CA PRO A 64 -17.23 4.86 -4.98
C PRO A 64 -16.82 4.82 -3.52
N GLY A 65 -15.99 3.84 -3.16
CA GLY A 65 -15.38 3.72 -1.86
C GLY A 65 -14.25 4.73 -1.63
N VAL A 66 -13.74 4.74 -0.41
CA VAL A 66 -12.71 5.72 0.00
C VAL A 66 -11.41 5.58 -0.80
N LEU A 67 -10.99 4.33 -1.08
CA LEU A 67 -9.79 4.04 -1.84
C LEU A 67 -9.96 4.41 -3.32
N THR A 68 -11.11 4.11 -3.92
CA THR A 68 -11.42 4.45 -5.32
C THR A 68 -11.27 5.96 -5.57
N ASN A 69 -11.84 6.78 -4.69
CA ASN A 69 -11.72 8.23 -4.76
C ASN A 69 -10.26 8.70 -4.55
N PHE A 70 -9.52 8.04 -3.67
CA PHE A 70 -8.13 8.37 -3.40
C PHE A 70 -7.22 8.01 -4.59
N ILE A 71 -7.43 6.86 -5.21
CA ILE A 71 -6.73 6.42 -6.43
C ILE A 71 -6.95 7.41 -7.58
N LYS A 72 -8.18 7.86 -7.78
CA LYS A 72 -8.49 8.86 -8.82
C LYS A 72 -7.67 10.15 -8.64
N LYS A 73 -7.49 10.61 -7.41
CA LYS A 73 -6.63 11.77 -7.12
C LYS A 73 -5.15 11.48 -7.42
N ALA A 74 -4.66 10.29 -7.04
CA ALA A 74 -3.28 9.89 -7.27
C ALA A 74 -2.93 9.79 -8.76
N ILE A 75 -3.83 9.27 -9.59
CA ILE A 75 -3.65 9.19 -11.05
C ILE A 75 -3.52 10.59 -11.66
N ASN A 76 -4.30 11.56 -11.19
CA ASN A 76 -4.26 12.93 -11.69
C ASN A 76 -3.01 13.71 -11.25
N ASP A 77 -2.24 13.20 -10.31
CA ASP A 77 -1.01 13.83 -9.78
C ASP A 77 0.15 12.81 -9.69
N ILE A 78 0.42 12.12 -10.78
CA ILE A 78 1.32 10.95 -10.86
C ILE A 78 2.76 11.23 -10.39
N ASN A 79 3.21 12.47 -10.47
CA ASN A 79 4.56 12.87 -10.09
C ASN A 79 4.76 13.02 -8.57
N ARG A 80 3.70 12.96 -7.79
CA ARG A 80 3.75 13.12 -6.34
C ARG A 80 3.31 11.84 -5.63
N PRO A 81 3.97 11.45 -4.53
CA PRO A 81 3.58 10.26 -3.77
C PRO A 81 2.26 10.48 -3.03
N TYR A 82 1.49 9.40 -2.91
CA TYR A 82 0.24 9.29 -2.16
C TYR A 82 0.32 8.14 -1.18
N PHE A 83 -0.12 8.34 0.06
CA PHE A 83 -0.11 7.33 1.12
C PHE A 83 -1.52 7.01 1.59
N PHE A 84 -1.91 5.76 1.43
CA PHE A 84 -3.15 5.22 1.96
C PHE A 84 -2.82 4.30 3.13
N VAL A 85 -3.22 4.71 4.32
CA VAL A 85 -2.90 4.02 5.57
C VAL A 85 -4.13 3.34 6.11
N LEU A 86 -4.04 2.01 6.30
CA LEU A 86 -5.04 1.19 6.98
C LEU A 86 -4.60 1.04 8.44
N ASP A 87 -5.32 1.71 9.34
CA ASP A 87 -4.99 1.68 10.76
C ASP A 87 -5.66 0.49 11.42
N GLU A 88 -4.89 -0.25 12.23
CA GLU A 88 -5.29 -1.51 12.86
C GLU A 88 -5.81 -2.53 11.84
N MET A 89 -5.05 -2.73 10.78
CA MET A 89 -5.42 -3.51 9.59
C MET A 89 -5.92 -4.91 9.91
N ASN A 90 -5.48 -5.52 11.00
CA ASN A 90 -5.83 -6.86 11.42
C ASN A 90 -7.02 -6.96 12.38
N LEU A 91 -7.76 -5.87 12.60
CA LEU A 91 -9.06 -5.91 13.30
C LEU A 91 -10.13 -6.67 12.53
N ALA A 92 -10.03 -6.69 11.20
CA ALA A 92 -10.82 -7.54 10.33
C ALA A 92 -9.91 -8.48 9.53
N ARG A 93 -10.47 -9.51 8.92
CA ARG A 93 -9.68 -10.43 8.08
C ARG A 93 -9.26 -9.76 6.79
N VAL A 94 -7.99 -9.43 6.68
CA VAL A 94 -7.39 -8.73 5.53
C VAL A 94 -7.65 -9.46 4.22
N GLU A 95 -7.64 -10.79 4.25
CA GLU A 95 -7.91 -11.65 3.09
C GLU A 95 -9.33 -11.49 2.54
N TYR A 96 -10.24 -10.87 3.28
CA TYR A 96 -11.60 -10.66 2.82
C TYR A 96 -11.76 -9.26 2.26
N TYR A 97 -11.51 -8.22 3.06
CA TYR A 97 -11.78 -6.85 2.64
C TYR A 97 -10.69 -6.25 1.72
N PHE A 98 -9.47 -6.82 1.73
CA PHE A 98 -8.32 -6.32 0.96
C PHE A 98 -7.86 -7.27 -0.15
N SER A 99 -8.55 -8.42 -0.36
CA SER A 99 -8.17 -9.46 -1.32
C SER A 99 -8.07 -8.96 -2.75
N ASP A 100 -9.06 -8.14 -3.17
CA ASP A 100 -9.11 -7.61 -4.53
C ASP A 100 -7.93 -6.70 -4.80
N ILE A 101 -7.60 -5.83 -3.84
CA ILE A 101 -6.48 -4.92 -3.92
C ILE A 101 -5.15 -5.69 -3.95
N LEU A 102 -5.00 -6.73 -3.13
CA LEU A 102 -3.81 -7.60 -3.15
C LEU A 102 -3.61 -8.28 -4.50
N SER A 103 -4.69 -8.76 -5.12
CA SER A 103 -4.64 -9.39 -6.45
C SER A 103 -4.27 -8.38 -7.54
N ILE A 104 -4.81 -7.16 -7.45
CA ILE A 104 -4.52 -6.10 -8.41
C ILE A 104 -3.06 -5.62 -8.27
N ILE A 105 -2.52 -5.52 -7.05
CA ILE A 105 -1.11 -5.18 -6.82
C ILE A 105 -0.17 -6.20 -7.50
N GLU A 106 -0.54 -7.48 -7.56
CA GLU A 106 0.24 -8.51 -8.27
C GLU A 106 0.24 -8.35 -9.77
N SER A 107 -0.83 -7.80 -10.35
CA SER A 107 -0.96 -7.62 -11.79
C SER A 107 -0.09 -6.49 -12.36
N ARG A 108 0.78 -5.89 -11.55
CA ARG A 108 1.66 -4.78 -11.96
C ARG A 108 2.50 -5.17 -13.17
N LYS A 109 2.46 -4.32 -14.18
CA LYS A 109 3.22 -4.48 -15.43
C LYS A 109 3.74 -3.15 -15.91
N LYS A 110 4.81 -3.21 -16.69
CA LYS A 110 5.37 -2.04 -17.37
C LYS A 110 4.56 -1.77 -18.65
N ASP A 111 4.07 -0.55 -18.79
CA ASP A 111 3.41 -0.04 -20.00
C ASP A 111 4.09 1.28 -20.41
N GLY A 112 4.99 1.19 -21.37
CA GLY A 112 5.92 2.27 -21.70
C GLY A 112 6.80 2.63 -20.49
N ASP A 113 6.79 3.89 -20.09
CA ASP A 113 7.54 4.39 -18.92
C ASP A 113 6.76 4.34 -17.60
N ARG A 114 5.56 3.78 -17.62
CA ARG A 114 4.68 3.71 -16.44
C ARG A 114 4.51 2.30 -15.94
N ILE A 115 4.26 2.17 -14.64
CA ILE A 115 3.84 0.93 -14.04
C ILE A 115 2.32 1.02 -13.83
N VAL A 116 1.60 0.11 -14.45
CA VAL A 116 0.14 0.00 -14.36
C VAL A 116 -0.25 -1.35 -13.78
N THR A 117 -1.49 -1.46 -13.31
CA THR A 117 -2.10 -2.72 -12.90
C THR A 117 -3.29 -3.05 -13.81
N ASP A 118 -3.90 -4.18 -13.60
CA ASP A 118 -5.22 -4.45 -14.14
C ASP A 118 -6.26 -3.46 -13.56
N PRO A 119 -7.44 -3.33 -14.20
CA PRO A 119 -8.49 -2.43 -13.74
C PRO A 119 -8.89 -2.65 -12.29
N LEU A 120 -9.06 -1.56 -11.54
CA LEU A 120 -9.40 -1.59 -10.12
C LEU A 120 -10.80 -2.17 -9.87
N LEU A 121 -11.76 -1.84 -10.74
CA LEU A 121 -13.17 -2.17 -10.58
C LEU A 121 -13.63 -3.12 -11.66
N ASN A 122 -14.47 -4.08 -11.26
CA ASN A 122 -15.18 -4.91 -12.22
C ASN A 122 -16.22 -4.04 -12.97
N LYS A 123 -16.29 -4.19 -14.30
CA LYS A 123 -17.24 -3.47 -15.15
C LYS A 123 -18.69 -3.67 -14.73
N GLU A 124 -19.03 -4.82 -14.16
CA GLU A 124 -20.38 -5.14 -13.68
C GLU A 124 -20.83 -4.28 -12.50
N LEU A 125 -19.88 -3.74 -11.73
CA LEU A 125 -20.17 -2.81 -10.62
C LEU A 125 -20.55 -1.41 -11.11
N LEU A 126 -20.18 -1.05 -12.34
CA LEU A 126 -20.32 0.31 -12.84
C LEU A 126 -21.61 0.45 -13.68
N ASP A 127 -22.35 1.53 -13.47
CA ASP A 127 -23.34 2.02 -14.43
C ASP A 127 -22.65 2.79 -15.57
N GLU A 128 -23.38 3.15 -16.63
CA GLU A 128 -22.81 3.82 -17.81
C GLU A 128 -22.10 5.14 -17.45
N ASN A 129 -22.65 5.93 -16.55
CA ASN A 129 -22.07 7.20 -16.15
C ASN A 129 -20.80 6.97 -15.32
N SER A 130 -20.86 6.05 -14.37
CA SER A 130 -19.73 5.69 -13.52
C SER A 130 -18.61 4.99 -14.30
N PHE A 131 -18.93 4.28 -15.38
CA PHE A 131 -17.94 3.64 -16.24
C PHE A 131 -17.01 4.66 -16.91
N HIS A 132 -17.54 5.79 -17.36
CA HIS A 132 -16.71 6.86 -17.93
C HIS A 132 -15.71 7.42 -16.90
N GLU A 133 -16.09 7.46 -15.64
CA GLU A 133 -15.31 8.09 -14.58
C GLU A 133 -14.35 7.12 -13.88
N TYR A 134 -14.76 5.86 -13.69
CA TYR A 134 -14.04 4.88 -12.85
C TYR A 134 -13.62 3.61 -13.60
N GLY A 135 -14.10 3.38 -14.82
CA GLY A 135 -13.91 2.11 -15.54
C GLY A 135 -12.47 1.79 -15.92
N ASN A 136 -11.61 2.79 -16.02
CA ASN A 136 -10.20 2.65 -16.37
C ASN A 136 -9.26 2.95 -15.19
N LEU A 137 -9.78 2.99 -13.96
CA LEU A 137 -8.91 3.16 -12.79
C LEU A 137 -8.04 1.92 -12.58
N TYR A 138 -6.80 2.17 -12.24
CA TYR A 138 -5.79 1.18 -11.89
C TYR A 138 -5.00 1.68 -10.66
N ILE A 139 -4.24 0.83 -9.99
CA ILE A 139 -3.38 1.26 -8.89
C ILE A 139 -2.12 1.91 -9.48
N PRO A 140 -1.96 3.23 -9.35
CA PRO A 140 -0.85 3.95 -9.97
C PRO A 140 0.44 3.75 -9.18
N GLU A 141 1.58 3.95 -9.86
CA GLU A 141 2.92 3.77 -9.31
C GLU A 141 3.31 4.75 -8.19
N ASN A 142 2.54 5.81 -7.99
CA ASN A 142 2.74 6.81 -6.94
C ASN A 142 1.87 6.57 -5.70
N LEU A 143 1.09 5.48 -5.66
CA LEU A 143 0.28 5.11 -4.51
C LEU A 143 0.99 4.05 -3.67
N TYR A 144 1.13 4.34 -2.38
CA TYR A 144 1.75 3.47 -1.39
C TYR A 144 0.75 3.12 -0.30
N PHE A 145 0.67 1.83 0.02
CA PHE A 145 -0.16 1.32 1.10
C PHE A 145 0.69 1.11 2.36
N ILE A 146 0.16 1.52 3.50
CA ILE A 146 0.76 1.24 4.81
C ILE A 146 -0.34 0.63 5.69
N GLY A 147 -0.08 -0.56 6.24
CA GLY A 147 -0.94 -1.17 7.26
C GLY A 147 -0.29 -1.06 8.63
N THR A 148 -1.00 -0.62 9.65
CA THR A 148 -0.55 -0.77 11.03
C THR A 148 -1.21 -2.00 11.64
N VAL A 149 -0.47 -2.74 12.46
CA VAL A 149 -0.89 -4.03 13.00
C VAL A 149 -0.55 -4.09 14.48
N ASN A 150 -1.55 -4.40 15.29
CA ASN A 150 -1.35 -4.74 16.68
C ASN A 150 -1.19 -6.25 16.81
N MET A 151 -0.11 -6.69 17.48
CA MET A 151 0.17 -8.10 17.74
C MET A 151 -0.49 -8.55 19.04
N ASP A 152 -1.79 -8.32 19.17
CA ASP A 152 -2.58 -8.68 20.33
C ASP A 152 -3.30 -10.02 20.07
N GLU A 153 -3.67 -10.74 21.13
CA GLU A 153 -4.38 -12.03 21.03
C GLU A 153 -5.77 -11.93 20.41
N THR A 154 -6.33 -10.72 20.35
CA THR A 154 -7.69 -10.45 19.83
C THR A 154 -7.74 -10.15 18.33
N THR A 155 -6.59 -10.11 17.65
CA THR A 155 -6.50 -9.72 16.24
C THR A 155 -6.29 -10.93 15.32
N PHE A 156 -6.64 -10.78 14.04
CA PHE A 156 -6.48 -11.84 13.05
C PHE A 156 -5.02 -11.95 12.57
N PRO A 157 -4.45 -13.18 12.50
CA PRO A 157 -3.13 -13.37 11.90
C PRO A 157 -3.20 -13.16 10.38
N PHE A 158 -2.09 -12.72 9.80
CA PHE A 158 -1.98 -12.59 8.34
C PHE A 158 -1.69 -13.93 7.67
N SER A 159 -2.33 -14.15 6.52
CA SER A 159 -1.97 -15.25 5.64
C SER A 159 -0.66 -14.95 4.89
N LYS A 160 -0.05 -16.01 4.36
CA LYS A 160 1.12 -15.87 3.48
C LYS A 160 0.86 -14.95 2.29
N LYS A 161 -0.37 -14.95 1.74
CA LYS A 161 -0.76 -14.10 0.60
C LYS A 161 -0.58 -12.61 0.87
N VAL A 162 -0.83 -12.16 2.10
CA VAL A 162 -0.63 -10.76 2.51
C VAL A 162 0.86 -10.47 2.69
N LEU A 163 1.57 -11.34 3.43
CA LEU A 163 2.99 -11.14 3.75
C LEU A 163 3.89 -11.19 2.52
N ASP A 164 3.58 -12.03 1.53
CA ASP A 164 4.35 -12.13 0.29
C ASP A 164 4.31 -10.83 -0.54
N ARG A 165 3.27 -10.01 -0.37
CA ARG A 165 3.06 -8.76 -1.10
C ARG A 165 3.49 -7.50 -0.35
N ALA A 166 3.76 -7.63 0.94
CA ALA A 166 4.17 -6.53 1.81
C ALA A 166 5.65 -6.62 2.19
N ASN A 167 6.24 -5.47 2.56
CA ASN A 167 7.40 -5.43 3.44
C ASN A 167 6.90 -5.29 4.87
N VAL A 168 7.48 -5.99 5.81
CA VAL A 168 7.09 -5.93 7.22
C VAL A 168 8.22 -5.31 8.03
N ILE A 169 7.89 -4.33 8.86
CA ILE A 169 8.77 -3.77 9.90
C ILE A 169 8.10 -4.06 11.23
N GLU A 170 8.81 -4.78 12.09
CA GLU A 170 8.34 -5.13 13.42
C GLU A 170 8.97 -4.21 14.48
N PHE A 171 8.11 -3.68 15.34
CA PHE A 171 8.48 -2.89 16.52
C PHE A 171 8.29 -3.74 17.76
N SER A 172 9.28 -4.57 18.06
CA SER A 172 9.29 -5.48 19.23
C SER A 172 9.93 -4.85 20.44
N ASP A 173 10.87 -3.92 20.23
CA ASP A 173 11.61 -3.29 21.32
C ASP A 173 11.12 -1.86 21.57
N VAL A 174 10.78 -1.56 22.82
CA VAL A 174 10.43 -0.21 23.29
C VAL A 174 11.60 0.33 24.06
N ASN A 175 12.37 1.26 23.51
CA ASN A 175 13.40 1.95 24.24
C ASN A 175 12.79 3.10 25.05
N LEU A 176 12.77 2.95 26.37
CA LEU A 176 12.22 3.95 27.30
C LEU A 176 13.29 4.96 27.75
N ASP A 177 14.56 4.76 27.41
CA ASP A 177 15.67 5.63 27.80
C ASP A 177 15.80 6.89 26.93
N TYR A 178 14.86 7.10 26.00
CA TYR A 178 14.87 8.27 25.14
C TYR A 178 14.38 9.49 25.91
N PHE A 179 15.29 10.20 26.55
CA PHE A 179 15.03 11.56 27.04
C PHE A 179 14.99 12.51 25.83
N VAL A 180 13.93 13.31 25.80
CA VAL A 180 13.69 14.32 24.77
C VAL A 180 14.84 15.34 24.81
N GLY A 181 15.83 15.15 23.92
CA GLY A 181 16.71 16.22 23.51
C GLY A 181 15.95 17.24 22.65
N ASP A 182 16.56 18.33 22.30
CA ASP A 182 15.98 19.36 21.45
C ASP A 182 15.33 18.73 20.20
N ILE A 183 14.00 18.88 20.10
CA ILE A 183 13.25 18.41 18.92
C ILE A 183 13.62 19.36 17.79
N GLU A 184 14.51 18.93 16.91
CA GLU A 184 14.72 19.64 15.64
C GLU A 184 13.38 19.69 14.89
N GLU A 185 12.94 20.87 14.50
CA GLU A 185 11.77 21.03 13.66
C GLU A 185 11.96 20.22 12.36
N ILE A 186 11.03 19.30 12.10
CA ILE A 186 11.01 18.53 10.85
C ILE A 186 10.73 19.51 9.72
N THR A 187 11.73 19.83 8.93
CA THR A 187 11.55 20.58 7.71
C THR A 187 10.93 19.69 6.64
N GLU A 188 9.68 20.00 6.25
CA GLU A 188 9.01 19.30 5.16
C GLU A 188 9.82 19.44 3.86
N LYS A 189 10.19 18.32 3.26
CA LYS A 189 10.77 18.27 1.91
C LYS A 189 9.70 17.76 0.95
N VAL A 190 9.23 18.61 0.05
CA VAL A 190 8.31 18.16 -1.01
C VAL A 190 9.11 17.33 -2.01
N LEU A 191 9.00 16.01 -1.92
CA LEU A 191 9.69 15.08 -2.79
C LEU A 191 8.80 14.65 -3.96
N ASN A 192 9.45 14.47 -5.12
CA ASN A 192 8.82 13.88 -6.29
C ASN A 192 8.71 12.36 -6.10
N ASN A 193 7.71 11.72 -6.74
CA ASN A 193 7.51 10.28 -6.67
C ASN A 193 8.74 9.48 -7.15
N SER A 194 9.56 10.02 -8.02
CA SER A 194 10.81 9.38 -8.48
C SER A 194 11.74 8.99 -7.32
N PHE A 195 11.66 9.66 -6.18
CA PHE A 195 12.43 9.30 -4.98
C PHE A 195 11.99 7.96 -4.36
N LEU A 196 10.69 7.67 -4.41
CA LEU A 196 10.09 6.44 -3.86
C LEU A 196 9.79 5.38 -4.93
N LYS A 197 9.69 5.80 -6.19
CA LYS A 197 9.38 4.92 -7.31
C LYS A 197 10.39 3.78 -7.36
N ASN A 198 9.86 2.57 -7.52
CA ASN A 198 10.66 1.38 -7.80
C ASN A 198 11.03 1.35 -9.29
N GLU A 199 12.24 0.95 -9.60
CA GLU A 199 12.60 0.51 -10.94
C GLU A 199 12.03 -0.89 -11.16
N PHE A 200 11.01 -0.98 -12.01
CA PHE A 200 10.40 -2.25 -12.37
C PHE A 200 11.30 -2.92 -13.43
N LEU A 201 12.09 -3.89 -12.97
CA LEU A 201 12.97 -4.67 -13.85
C LEU A 201 12.15 -5.75 -14.56
N THR A 202 12.29 -5.84 -15.87
CA THR A 202 11.80 -6.96 -16.67
C THR A 202 12.85 -8.05 -16.79
N LEU A 203 12.47 -9.24 -17.24
CA LEU A 203 13.44 -10.30 -17.52
C LEU A 203 14.51 -9.87 -18.54
N ASN A 204 14.15 -9.02 -19.50
CA ASN A 204 15.11 -8.50 -20.47
C ASN A 204 16.15 -7.58 -19.82
N ASP A 205 15.75 -6.75 -18.85
CA ASP A 205 16.67 -5.90 -18.10
C ASP A 205 17.66 -6.73 -17.25
N CYS A 206 17.31 -7.98 -16.94
CA CYS A 206 18.14 -8.89 -16.16
C CYS A 206 19.16 -9.70 -17.00
N LEU A 207 19.02 -9.72 -18.33
CA LEU A 207 19.89 -10.55 -19.19
C LEU A 207 21.37 -10.17 -19.09
N ASP A 208 21.67 -8.87 -18.97
CA ASP A 208 23.04 -8.36 -18.85
C ASP A 208 23.69 -8.70 -17.49
N TYR A 209 22.89 -9.12 -16.51
CA TYR A 209 23.32 -9.46 -15.14
C TYR A 209 23.17 -10.95 -14.82
N ARG A 210 23.07 -11.81 -15.86
CA ARG A 210 22.77 -13.24 -15.71
C ARG A 210 23.72 -13.97 -14.78
N GLU A 211 25.02 -13.72 -14.87
CA GLU A 211 26.01 -14.36 -14.00
C GLU A 211 25.77 -14.06 -12.52
N ILE A 212 25.49 -12.80 -12.17
CA ILE A 212 25.19 -12.39 -10.79
C ILE A 212 23.90 -13.05 -10.31
N ILE A 213 22.89 -13.14 -11.19
CA ILE A 213 21.60 -13.76 -10.87
C ILE A 213 21.79 -15.26 -10.61
N ASP A 214 22.58 -15.94 -11.43
CA ASP A 214 22.86 -17.37 -11.28
C ASP A 214 23.59 -17.67 -9.95
N ASP A 215 24.54 -16.80 -9.55
CA ASP A 215 25.23 -16.88 -8.27
C ASP A 215 24.26 -16.69 -7.08
N VAL A 216 23.38 -15.70 -7.14
CA VAL A 216 22.35 -15.46 -6.13
C VAL A 216 21.38 -16.66 -6.03
N ILE A 217 20.95 -17.19 -7.15
CA ILE A 217 20.08 -18.39 -7.19
C ILE A 217 20.78 -19.59 -6.54
N LEU A 218 22.08 -19.78 -6.78
CA LEU A 218 22.84 -20.84 -6.17
C LEU A 218 22.87 -20.73 -4.64
N VAL A 219 23.08 -19.51 -4.11
CA VAL A 219 23.03 -19.24 -2.67
C VAL A 219 21.64 -19.50 -2.10
N LEU A 220 20.58 -18.99 -2.75
CA LEU A 220 19.21 -19.21 -2.32
C LEU A 220 18.83 -20.70 -2.28
N LYS A 221 19.22 -21.48 -3.31
CA LYS A 221 19.01 -22.92 -3.32
C LYS A 221 19.66 -23.62 -2.14
N LYS A 222 20.88 -23.22 -1.76
CA LYS A 222 21.56 -23.77 -0.58
C LYS A 222 20.83 -23.43 0.73
N LEU A 223 20.28 -22.23 0.85
CA LEU A 223 19.49 -21.80 2.03
C LEU A 223 18.13 -22.52 2.13
N MET A 224 17.55 -22.93 1.01
CA MET A 224 16.25 -23.66 0.98
C MET A 224 16.39 -25.15 1.23
N MET A 225 17.60 -25.69 1.32
CA MET A 225 17.86 -27.11 1.60
C MET A 225 18.00 -27.41 3.10
N PHE A 226 17.82 -26.42 3.96
CA PHE A 226 17.73 -26.51 5.42
C PHE A 226 16.32 -26.11 5.88
#